data_9ccb46fd455779664bf32691943911ef
#
_entry.id   9ccb46fd455779664bf32691943911ef
#
_cell.length_a   1.000
_cell.length_b   1.000
_cell.length_c   1.000
_cell.angle_alpha   90.00
_cell.angle_beta   90.00
_cell.angle_gamma   90.00
#
_symmetry.space_group_name_H-M   'P 1'
#
loop_
_entity.id
_entity.type
_entity.pdbx_description
1 polymer ?
#
loop_
_entity_poly.entity_id
_entity_poly.type
_entity_poly.pdbx_seq_one_letter_code
_entity_poly.pdbx_strand_id
1 'polypeptide(L)'
;MNTNILQTLITAMQRRLAALPQRLRPFTTEFDELPKNLMLTGARGCGKSTFLLHHSQGRRLLYFSADNPKIIGEPLYDLVSSVFMLGYEGVIIDEIHYASNWSIHLKALYDDYPGKIIWISDSSSLVLRDGKADLSRRYVAIQMPLMSFREFLYLETGQIYPKYKLGDTILPTQPDAELLNHFLNYRSYGTRPFYQEKDFEARYMAIIDKILNNDIPFFLPSIYRKQPTCDASHYRHTGKLLNTSCTSHLLMLRLGNRSGKTLSTTLCDGKCRSIRK
;
A
#
# COMPACT_ATOMS: atom_id res chain seq x y z
N MET A 1 -0.66 -14.40 25.37
CA MET A 1 0.46 -13.61 24.79
C MET A 1 1.52 -13.33 25.84
N ASN A 2 2.80 -13.50 25.51
CA ASN A 2 3.90 -13.23 26.44
C ASN A 2 3.97 -11.69 26.70
N THR A 3 4.04 -11.28 28.00
CA THR A 3 4.11 -9.87 28.42
C THR A 3 5.23 -9.10 27.72
N ASN A 4 6.35 -9.76 27.43
CA ASN A 4 7.49 -9.17 26.74
C ASN A 4 7.17 -8.82 25.26
N ILE A 5 6.39 -9.66 24.59
CA ILE A 5 5.95 -9.39 23.20
C ILE A 5 5.04 -8.17 23.19
N LEU A 6 4.04 -8.13 24.07
CA LEU A 6 3.12 -7.00 24.18
C LEU A 6 3.86 -5.68 24.40
N GLN A 7 4.77 -5.63 25.37
CA GLN A 7 5.55 -4.44 25.67
C GLN A 7 6.39 -3.98 24.46
N THR A 8 6.94 -4.93 23.70
CA THR A 8 7.68 -4.63 22.47
C THR A 8 6.76 -3.98 21.43
N LEU A 9 5.56 -4.52 21.22
CA LEU A 9 4.60 -3.98 20.24
C LEU A 9 4.12 -2.59 20.64
N ILE A 10 3.82 -2.37 21.94
CA ILE A 10 3.43 -1.05 22.46
C ILE A 10 4.54 -0.03 22.21
N THR A 11 5.78 -0.37 22.56
CA THR A 11 6.93 0.52 22.36
C THR A 11 7.14 0.84 20.87
N ALA A 12 7.00 -0.16 20.01
CA ALA A 12 7.11 0.03 18.56
C ALA A 12 6.01 0.94 18.02
N MET A 13 4.77 0.77 18.48
CA MET A 13 3.65 1.64 18.10
C MET A 13 3.88 3.09 18.57
N GLN A 14 4.30 3.29 19.83
CA GLN A 14 4.58 4.63 20.37
C GLN A 14 5.65 5.37 19.55
N ARG A 15 6.73 4.68 19.17
CA ARG A 15 7.76 5.25 18.29
C ARG A 15 7.20 5.67 16.93
N ARG A 16 6.33 4.86 16.34
CA ARG A 16 5.69 5.16 15.04
C ARG A 16 4.72 6.34 15.15
N LEU A 17 3.95 6.42 16.24
CA LEU A 17 3.06 7.56 16.50
C LEU A 17 3.85 8.86 16.68
N ALA A 18 4.95 8.82 17.44
CA ALA A 18 5.84 9.98 17.61
C ALA A 18 6.54 10.43 16.31
N ALA A 19 6.70 9.51 15.36
CA ALA A 19 7.33 9.76 14.04
C ALA A 19 6.32 10.14 12.94
N LEU A 20 5.04 10.33 13.28
CA LEU A 20 4.05 10.77 12.29
C LEU A 20 4.42 12.16 11.76
N PRO A 21 4.32 12.37 10.42
CA PRO A 21 4.63 13.67 9.83
C PRO A 21 3.61 14.72 10.28
N GLN A 22 4.07 15.95 10.46
CA GLN A 22 3.19 17.09 10.84
C GLN A 22 2.15 17.39 9.76
N ARG A 23 2.54 17.26 8.49
CA ARG A 23 1.65 17.48 7.35
C ARG A 23 1.32 16.13 6.70
N LEU A 24 0.06 15.77 6.77
CA LEU A 24 -0.45 14.51 6.22
C LEU A 24 -1.00 14.72 4.81
N ARG A 25 -1.06 13.66 4.03
CA ARG A 25 -1.78 13.67 2.75
C ARG A 25 -3.24 14.05 2.98
N PRO A 26 -3.84 14.91 2.13
CA PRO A 26 -5.27 15.22 2.18
C PRO A 26 -6.17 13.97 2.23
N PHE A 27 -5.84 12.92 1.49
CA PHE A 27 -6.55 11.65 1.57
C PHE A 27 -6.67 11.12 3.01
N THR A 28 -5.66 11.32 3.85
CA THR A 28 -5.70 10.87 5.25
C THR A 28 -6.72 11.63 6.07
N THR A 29 -6.91 12.91 5.79
CA THR A 29 -7.80 13.81 6.53
C THR A 29 -9.20 13.95 5.90
N GLU A 30 -9.48 13.25 4.80
CA GLU A 30 -10.81 13.22 4.17
C GLU A 30 -11.83 12.36 4.96
N PHE A 31 -11.37 11.55 5.91
CA PHE A 31 -12.21 10.64 6.69
C PHE A 31 -12.32 11.14 8.13
N ASP A 32 -13.51 11.55 8.55
CA ASP A 32 -13.78 11.93 9.95
C ASP A 32 -13.82 10.68 10.85
N GLU A 33 -14.45 9.62 10.38
CA GLU A 33 -14.54 8.33 11.07
C GLU A 33 -14.27 7.16 10.13
N LEU A 34 -13.58 6.15 10.66
CA LEU A 34 -13.36 4.90 9.95
C LEU A 34 -14.34 3.82 10.43
N PRO A 35 -14.76 2.90 9.53
CA PRO A 35 -15.56 1.76 9.93
C PRO A 35 -14.83 0.91 10.96
N LYS A 36 -15.57 0.25 11.87
CA LYS A 36 -14.98 -0.62 12.91
C LYS A 36 -14.11 -1.73 12.31
N ASN A 37 -14.55 -2.29 11.20
CA ASN A 37 -13.80 -3.32 10.50
C ASN A 37 -13.41 -2.81 9.11
N LEU A 38 -12.13 -2.54 8.95
CA LEU A 38 -11.56 -1.89 7.78
C LEU A 38 -10.48 -2.76 7.14
N MET A 39 -10.52 -2.82 5.83
CA MET A 39 -9.49 -3.40 4.98
C MET A 39 -8.90 -2.33 4.08
N LEU A 40 -7.72 -1.82 4.43
CA LEU A 40 -7.02 -0.77 3.68
C LEU A 40 -6.02 -1.38 2.71
N THR A 41 -6.22 -1.13 1.42
CA THR A 41 -5.31 -1.58 0.37
C THR A 41 -4.63 -0.41 -0.31
N GLY A 42 -3.51 -0.67 -0.95
CA GLY A 42 -2.81 0.35 -1.73
C GLY A 42 -1.36 -0.01 -1.95
N ALA A 43 -0.73 0.62 -2.92
CA ALA A 43 0.65 0.33 -3.27
C ALA A 43 1.62 0.51 -2.08
N ARG A 44 2.76 -0.21 -2.10
CA ARG A 44 3.82 -0.02 -1.10
C ARG A 44 4.29 1.42 -1.07
N GLY A 45 4.45 1.95 0.14
CA GLY A 45 4.91 3.32 0.36
C GLY A 45 3.89 4.42 0.04
N CYS A 46 2.60 4.10 -0.18
CA CYS A 46 1.57 5.14 -0.38
C CYS A 46 1.08 5.80 0.92
N GLY A 47 1.48 5.27 2.10
CA GLY A 47 1.15 5.87 3.40
C GLY A 47 0.07 5.15 4.20
N LYS A 48 -0.24 3.88 3.92
CA LYS A 48 -1.29 3.09 4.63
C LYS A 48 -1.09 3.06 6.15
N SER A 49 0.12 2.72 6.59
CA SER A 49 0.43 2.65 8.03
C SER A 49 0.28 4.02 8.70
N THR A 50 0.70 5.10 8.03
CA THR A 50 0.51 6.49 8.50
C THR A 50 -0.98 6.83 8.63
N PHE A 51 -1.78 6.46 7.63
CA PHE A 51 -3.24 6.63 7.64
C PHE A 51 -3.87 5.95 8.87
N LEU A 52 -3.59 4.67 9.08
CA LEU A 52 -4.16 3.91 10.19
C LEU A 52 -3.69 4.42 11.56
N LEU A 53 -2.41 4.75 11.69
CA LEU A 53 -1.85 5.30 12.93
C LEU A 53 -2.42 6.69 13.24
N HIS A 54 -2.64 7.53 12.24
CA HIS A 54 -3.28 8.83 12.45
C HIS A 54 -4.68 8.67 13.06
N HIS A 55 -5.52 7.80 12.47
CA HIS A 55 -6.88 7.57 12.94
C HIS A 55 -6.96 6.76 14.26
N SER A 56 -5.85 6.17 14.70
CA SER A 56 -5.79 5.47 15.99
C SER A 56 -5.56 6.42 17.18
N GLN A 57 -5.21 7.68 16.93
CA GLN A 57 -4.96 8.65 18.01
C GLN A 57 -6.22 8.86 18.84
N GLY A 58 -6.04 8.90 20.16
CA GLY A 58 -7.15 9.01 21.11
C GLY A 58 -7.94 7.73 21.37
N ARG A 59 -7.59 6.62 20.71
CA ARG A 59 -8.21 5.30 20.88
C ARG A 59 -7.22 4.30 21.48
N ARG A 60 -7.71 3.34 22.26
CA ARG A 60 -6.88 2.26 22.80
C ARG A 60 -6.76 1.11 21.80
N LEU A 61 -6.06 1.35 20.68
CA LEU A 61 -5.77 0.35 19.66
C LEU A 61 -4.32 -0.13 19.80
N LEU A 62 -4.03 -1.38 19.44
CA LEU A 62 -2.67 -1.89 19.35
C LEU A 62 -2.30 -2.11 17.87
N TYR A 63 -1.21 -1.46 17.43
CA TYR A 63 -0.65 -1.66 16.10
C TYR A 63 0.46 -2.70 16.11
N PHE A 64 0.40 -3.62 15.15
CA PHE A 64 1.51 -4.51 14.81
C PHE A 64 1.50 -4.89 13.33
N SER A 65 2.65 -5.30 12.83
CA SER A 65 2.79 -5.83 11.47
C SER A 65 2.92 -7.33 11.52
N ALA A 66 2.19 -8.05 10.66
CA ALA A 66 2.18 -9.50 10.62
C ALA A 66 3.52 -10.10 10.16
N ASP A 67 4.40 -9.31 9.53
CA ASP A 67 5.77 -9.69 9.17
C ASP A 67 6.79 -9.54 10.33
N ASN A 68 6.34 -9.15 11.52
CA ASN A 68 7.23 -8.99 12.66
C ASN A 68 7.77 -10.36 13.12
N PRO A 69 9.11 -10.56 13.16
CA PRO A 69 9.72 -11.84 13.53
C PRO A 69 9.31 -12.40 14.91
N LYS A 70 8.82 -11.53 15.81
CA LYS A 70 8.38 -11.96 17.16
C LYS A 70 6.98 -12.56 17.19
N ILE A 71 6.20 -12.35 16.14
CA ILE A 71 4.80 -12.81 16.06
C ILE A 71 4.53 -13.64 14.81
N ILE A 72 5.45 -13.65 13.86
CA ILE A 72 5.33 -14.48 12.66
C ILE A 72 5.23 -15.96 13.06
N GLY A 73 4.19 -16.64 12.55
CA GLY A 73 3.89 -18.03 12.92
C GLY A 73 2.97 -18.21 14.12
N GLU A 74 2.71 -17.16 14.91
CA GLU A 74 1.69 -17.19 15.94
C GLU A 74 0.28 -17.18 15.31
N PRO A 75 -0.69 -17.97 15.83
CA PRO A 75 -2.06 -17.91 15.37
C PRO A 75 -2.64 -16.50 15.59
N LEU A 76 -3.05 -15.85 14.51
CA LEU A 76 -3.54 -14.48 14.57
C LEU A 76 -4.74 -14.32 15.51
N TYR A 77 -5.63 -15.31 15.56
CA TYR A 77 -6.78 -15.31 16.45
C TYR A 77 -6.36 -15.23 17.93
N ASP A 78 -5.41 -16.06 18.36
CA ASP A 78 -4.96 -16.11 19.76
C ASP A 78 -4.24 -14.83 20.17
N LEU A 79 -3.42 -14.29 19.26
CA LEU A 79 -2.72 -13.02 19.47
C LEU A 79 -3.72 -11.88 19.69
N VAL A 80 -4.70 -11.72 18.79
CA VAL A 80 -5.68 -10.63 18.83
C VAL A 80 -6.64 -10.80 20.02
N SER A 81 -7.11 -12.02 20.28
CA SER A 81 -7.96 -12.33 21.45
C SER A 81 -7.27 -11.94 22.76
N SER A 82 -5.97 -12.26 22.89
CA SER A 82 -5.18 -11.84 24.05
C SER A 82 -5.11 -10.33 24.21
N VAL A 83 -5.01 -9.56 23.10
CA VAL A 83 -5.03 -8.09 23.12
C VAL A 83 -6.39 -7.57 23.59
N PHE A 84 -7.49 -8.17 23.15
CA PHE A 84 -8.82 -7.77 23.58
C PHE A 84 -9.08 -8.07 25.06
N MET A 85 -8.59 -9.20 25.57
CA MET A 85 -8.65 -9.53 26.99
C MET A 85 -7.89 -8.54 27.87
N LEU A 86 -6.85 -7.88 27.35
CA LEU A 86 -6.12 -6.80 28.02
C LEU A 86 -6.83 -5.44 27.97
N GLY A 87 -8.06 -5.40 27.49
CA GLY A 87 -8.91 -4.21 27.49
C GLY A 87 -8.65 -3.25 26.32
N TYR A 88 -7.98 -3.68 25.26
CA TYR A 88 -7.88 -2.88 24.05
C TYR A 88 -9.23 -2.82 23.34
N GLU A 89 -9.52 -1.66 22.74
CA GLU A 89 -10.72 -1.44 21.92
C GLU A 89 -10.62 -2.10 20.57
N GLY A 90 -9.39 -2.30 20.09
CA GLY A 90 -9.15 -2.91 18.80
C GLY A 90 -7.69 -3.11 18.47
N VAL A 91 -7.46 -3.53 17.25
CA VAL A 91 -6.12 -3.79 16.69
C VAL A 91 -5.99 -3.19 15.29
N ILE A 92 -4.74 -2.86 14.94
CA ILE A 92 -4.30 -2.50 13.59
C ILE A 92 -3.26 -3.54 13.17
N ILE A 93 -3.56 -4.29 12.12
CA ILE A 93 -2.70 -5.36 11.59
C ILE A 93 -2.21 -4.97 10.21
N ASP A 94 -0.94 -4.62 10.11
CA ASP A 94 -0.30 -4.26 8.84
C ASP A 94 0.27 -5.50 8.15
N GLU A 95 0.34 -5.48 6.81
CA GLU A 95 0.87 -6.56 5.96
C GLU A 95 0.22 -7.92 6.30
N ILE A 96 -1.11 -7.95 6.35
CA ILE A 96 -1.91 -9.10 6.83
C ILE A 96 -1.59 -10.43 6.14
N HIS A 97 -1.10 -10.41 4.89
CA HIS A 97 -0.77 -11.60 4.12
C HIS A 97 0.34 -12.47 4.73
N TYR A 98 1.15 -11.92 5.65
CA TYR A 98 2.15 -12.71 6.37
C TYR A 98 1.54 -13.60 7.46
N ALA A 99 0.31 -13.35 7.89
CA ALA A 99 -0.39 -14.22 8.82
C ALA A 99 -1.01 -15.42 8.09
N SER A 100 -0.66 -16.63 8.53
CA SER A 100 -1.24 -17.86 7.97
C SER A 100 -2.74 -17.91 8.22
N ASN A 101 -3.52 -18.32 7.21
CA ASN A 101 -4.99 -18.45 7.31
C ASN A 101 -5.71 -17.19 7.81
N TRP A 102 -5.15 -16.01 7.53
CA TRP A 102 -5.61 -14.72 8.04
C TRP A 102 -7.11 -14.48 7.83
N SER A 103 -7.69 -14.88 6.70
CA SER A 103 -9.11 -14.66 6.39
C SER A 103 -10.03 -15.46 7.32
N ILE A 104 -9.65 -16.69 7.67
CA ILE A 104 -10.39 -17.54 8.62
C ILE A 104 -10.32 -16.91 10.01
N HIS A 105 -9.13 -16.50 10.44
CA HIS A 105 -8.93 -15.86 11.75
C HIS A 105 -9.70 -14.55 11.87
N LEU A 106 -9.69 -13.71 10.83
CA LEU A 106 -10.43 -12.45 10.82
C LEU A 106 -11.95 -12.65 10.86
N LYS A 107 -12.45 -13.70 10.19
CA LYS A 107 -13.85 -14.07 10.26
C LYS A 107 -14.24 -14.47 11.69
N ALA A 108 -13.49 -15.35 12.32
CA ALA A 108 -13.73 -15.77 13.71
C ALA A 108 -13.66 -14.58 14.68
N LEU A 109 -12.63 -13.74 14.56
CA LEU A 109 -12.49 -12.53 15.39
C LEU A 109 -13.68 -11.56 15.24
N TYR A 110 -14.20 -11.38 14.03
CA TYR A 110 -15.36 -10.56 13.79
C TYR A 110 -16.61 -11.14 14.46
N ASP A 111 -16.80 -12.46 14.34
CA ASP A 111 -18.00 -13.14 14.85
C ASP A 111 -17.95 -13.26 16.39
N ASP A 112 -16.76 -13.49 16.99
CA ASP A 112 -16.59 -13.70 18.43
C ASP A 112 -16.43 -12.41 19.25
N TYR A 113 -15.98 -11.31 18.63
CA TYR A 113 -15.74 -10.04 19.29
C TYR A 113 -16.56 -8.87 18.68
N PRO A 114 -17.90 -8.94 18.73
CA PRO A 114 -18.73 -7.91 18.16
C PRO A 114 -18.48 -6.55 18.83
N GLY A 115 -18.25 -5.53 18.01
CA GLY A 115 -17.97 -4.17 18.51
C GLY A 115 -16.52 -3.81 18.68
N LYS A 116 -15.59 -4.76 18.60
CA LYS A 116 -14.15 -4.46 18.56
C LYS A 116 -13.75 -3.87 17.20
N ILE A 117 -12.71 -3.04 17.21
CA ILE A 117 -12.14 -2.41 16.01
C ILE A 117 -11.06 -3.32 15.45
N ILE A 118 -11.19 -3.72 14.21
CA ILE A 118 -10.17 -4.52 13.51
C ILE A 118 -9.83 -3.84 12.19
N TRP A 119 -8.72 -3.15 12.15
CA TRP A 119 -8.20 -2.53 10.94
C TRP A 119 -7.04 -3.34 10.40
N ILE A 120 -7.13 -3.70 9.14
CA ILE A 120 -6.07 -4.42 8.45
C ILE A 120 -5.57 -3.65 7.25
N SER A 121 -4.30 -3.81 6.93
CA SER A 121 -3.72 -3.26 5.70
C SER A 121 -2.90 -4.27 4.94
N ASP A 122 -2.86 -4.07 3.62
CA ASP A 122 -2.05 -4.87 2.73
C ASP A 122 -1.53 -4.04 1.56
N SER A 123 -0.32 -4.36 1.11
CA SER A 123 0.29 -3.70 -0.05
C SER A 123 -0.17 -4.28 -1.38
N SER A 124 -0.78 -5.45 -1.37
CA SER A 124 -1.27 -6.13 -2.57
C SER A 124 -2.79 -6.26 -2.56
N SER A 125 -3.44 -5.69 -3.58
CA SER A 125 -4.87 -5.91 -3.80
C SER A 125 -5.21 -7.34 -4.25
N LEU A 126 -4.20 -8.13 -4.66
CA LEU A 126 -4.38 -9.52 -5.09
C LEU A 126 -4.66 -10.45 -3.92
N VAL A 127 -3.96 -10.25 -2.79
CA VAL A 127 -4.18 -11.02 -1.55
C VAL A 127 -5.63 -11.00 -1.12
N LEU A 128 -6.20 -9.82 -1.21
CA LEU A 128 -7.55 -9.60 -0.74
C LEU A 128 -8.61 -10.18 -1.68
N ARG A 129 -8.25 -10.53 -2.93
CA ARG A 129 -9.21 -11.17 -3.84
C ARG A 129 -9.56 -12.59 -3.40
N ASP A 130 -8.59 -13.35 -2.90
CA ASP A 130 -8.82 -14.73 -2.47
C ASP A 130 -9.56 -14.80 -1.11
N GLY A 131 -9.34 -13.84 -0.22
CA GLY A 131 -10.06 -13.74 1.06
C GLY A 131 -11.33 -12.88 1.02
N LYS A 132 -11.55 -12.09 -0.05
CA LYS A 132 -12.68 -11.15 -0.16
C LYS A 132 -14.06 -11.81 -0.14
N ALA A 133 -14.20 -12.98 -0.70
CA ALA A 133 -15.52 -13.62 -0.79
C ALA A 133 -16.14 -13.87 0.61
N ASP A 134 -15.30 -14.22 1.60
CA ASP A 134 -15.72 -14.53 2.96
C ASP A 134 -15.82 -13.30 3.88
N LEU A 135 -15.02 -12.25 3.58
CA LEU A 135 -14.92 -11.04 4.40
C LEU A 135 -15.69 -9.84 3.86
N SER A 136 -16.22 -9.90 2.63
CA SER A 136 -16.85 -8.77 1.94
C SER A 136 -18.07 -8.18 2.66
N ARG A 137 -18.76 -8.97 3.48
CA ARG A 137 -19.90 -8.50 4.30
C ARG A 137 -19.47 -8.00 5.68
N ARG A 138 -18.23 -8.30 6.10
CA ARG A 138 -17.72 -8.03 7.44
C ARG A 138 -16.80 -6.82 7.49
N TYR A 139 -16.03 -6.60 6.42
CA TYR A 139 -15.01 -5.56 6.34
C TYR A 139 -15.29 -4.58 5.21
N VAL A 140 -15.21 -3.30 5.50
CA VAL A 140 -15.28 -2.24 4.49
C VAL A 140 -13.90 -2.11 3.84
N ALA A 141 -13.86 -2.25 2.53
CA ALA A 141 -12.61 -2.12 1.77
C ALA A 141 -12.41 -0.67 1.32
N ILE A 142 -11.30 -0.07 1.71
CA ILE A 142 -10.84 1.23 1.22
C ILE A 142 -9.55 1.01 0.44
N GLN A 143 -9.49 1.58 -0.76
CA GLN A 143 -8.28 1.57 -1.58
C GLN A 143 -7.59 2.92 -1.51
N MET A 144 -6.39 2.96 -0.93
CA MET A 144 -5.56 4.15 -0.87
C MET A 144 -4.82 4.32 -2.21
N PRO A 145 -5.08 5.39 -2.97
CA PRO A 145 -4.41 5.64 -4.24
C PRO A 145 -2.97 6.09 -4.03
N LEU A 146 -2.20 6.09 -5.11
CA LEU A 146 -0.95 6.84 -5.16
C LEU A 146 -1.24 8.31 -4.92
N MET A 147 -0.24 9.03 -4.43
CA MET A 147 -0.35 10.47 -4.19
C MET A 147 -0.61 11.20 -5.50
N SER A 148 -1.66 12.00 -5.53
CA SER A 148 -1.99 12.87 -6.67
C SER A 148 -1.11 14.11 -6.71
N PHE A 149 -1.03 14.77 -7.87
CA PHE A 149 -0.28 16.03 -7.99
C PHE A 149 -0.79 17.12 -7.03
N ARG A 150 -2.10 17.17 -6.79
CA ARG A 150 -2.68 18.13 -5.82
C ARG A 150 -2.26 17.83 -4.37
N GLU A 151 -2.20 16.57 -3.98
CA GLU A 151 -1.69 16.17 -2.67
C GLU A 151 -0.19 16.49 -2.55
N PHE A 152 0.58 16.26 -3.61
CA PHE A 152 1.99 16.64 -3.67
C PHE A 152 2.18 18.15 -3.48
N LEU A 153 1.42 18.97 -4.22
CA LEU A 153 1.44 20.43 -4.05
C LEU A 153 1.11 20.85 -2.62
N TYR A 154 0.09 20.23 -2.03
CA TYR A 154 -0.27 20.50 -0.64
C TYR A 154 0.88 20.15 0.33
N LEU A 155 1.55 19.03 0.14
CA LEU A 155 2.70 18.66 0.97
C LEU A 155 3.88 19.62 0.81
N GLU A 156 4.12 20.12 -0.38
CA GLU A 156 5.19 21.08 -0.67
C GLU A 156 4.86 22.50 -0.14
N THR A 157 3.70 23.02 -0.54
CA THR A 157 3.36 24.44 -0.35
C THR A 157 2.47 24.70 0.86
N GLY A 158 1.73 23.70 1.34
CA GLY A 158 0.66 23.86 2.34
C GLY A 158 -0.65 24.39 1.75
N GLN A 159 -0.72 24.68 0.46
CA GLN A 159 -1.92 25.24 -0.19
C GLN A 159 -2.81 24.14 -0.75
N ILE A 160 -4.12 24.27 -0.54
CA ILE A 160 -5.11 23.35 -1.09
C ILE A 160 -5.58 23.92 -2.45
N TYR A 161 -5.25 23.19 -3.51
CA TYR A 161 -5.69 23.55 -4.86
C TYR A 161 -7.09 22.96 -5.14
N PRO A 162 -8.01 23.73 -5.74
CA PRO A 162 -9.36 23.27 -6.02
C PRO A 162 -9.38 22.14 -7.07
N LYS A 163 -10.46 21.36 -7.06
CA LYS A 163 -10.76 20.39 -8.11
C LYS A 163 -11.53 21.10 -9.22
N TYR A 164 -10.99 21.08 -10.42
CA TYR A 164 -11.70 21.56 -11.61
C TYR A 164 -12.28 20.38 -12.39
N LYS A 165 -13.50 20.52 -12.89
CA LYS A 165 -14.05 19.58 -13.85
C LYS A 165 -13.57 19.96 -15.25
N LEU A 166 -13.35 18.96 -16.10
CA LEU A 166 -13.02 19.19 -17.49
C LEU A 166 -14.20 19.94 -18.15
N GLY A 167 -13.97 21.12 -18.70
CA GLY A 167 -15.00 21.99 -19.29
C GLY A 167 -15.46 23.18 -18.44
N ASP A 168 -15.16 23.18 -17.13
CA ASP A 168 -15.57 24.29 -16.24
C ASP A 168 -14.59 25.47 -16.27
N THR A 169 -13.43 25.32 -16.90
CA THR A 169 -12.36 26.32 -16.82
C THR A 169 -11.75 26.57 -18.20
N ILE A 170 -11.65 27.84 -18.56
CA ILE A 170 -10.75 28.27 -19.63
C ILE A 170 -9.34 28.03 -19.11
N LEU A 171 -8.64 27.06 -19.69
CA LEU A 171 -7.24 26.80 -19.33
C LEU A 171 -6.43 28.08 -19.62
N PRO A 172 -5.61 28.52 -18.66
CA PRO A 172 -4.71 29.65 -18.90
C PRO A 172 -3.82 29.34 -20.11
N THR A 173 -3.64 30.31 -20.99
CA THR A 173 -2.84 30.17 -22.21
C THR A 173 -1.37 29.91 -21.95
N GLN A 174 -0.89 30.24 -20.73
CA GLN A 174 0.47 29.95 -20.29
C GLN A 174 0.44 29.34 -18.89
N PRO A 175 1.05 28.17 -18.69
CA PRO A 175 1.19 27.59 -17.35
C PRO A 175 2.13 28.45 -16.52
N ASP A 176 1.81 28.59 -15.24
CA ASP A 176 2.72 29.15 -14.25
C ASP A 176 4.03 28.35 -14.20
N ALA A 177 5.16 29.04 -14.31
CA ALA A 177 6.48 28.39 -14.32
C ALA A 177 6.77 27.64 -13.02
N GLU A 178 6.31 28.14 -11.87
CA GLU A 178 6.44 27.48 -10.57
C GLU A 178 5.62 26.20 -10.52
N LEU A 179 4.37 26.25 -10.96
CA LEU A 179 3.49 25.09 -11.04
C LEU A 179 4.05 24.02 -11.99
N LEU A 180 4.66 24.44 -13.11
CA LEU A 180 5.31 23.54 -14.05
C LEU A 180 6.51 22.84 -13.40
N ASN A 181 7.35 23.56 -12.65
CA ASN A 181 8.46 22.97 -11.90
C ASN A 181 7.98 21.95 -10.87
N HIS A 182 6.94 22.27 -10.11
CA HIS A 182 6.32 21.31 -9.20
C HIS A 182 5.80 20.08 -9.92
N PHE A 183 5.21 20.24 -11.10
CA PHE A 183 4.73 19.10 -11.89
C PHE A 183 5.87 18.21 -12.39
N LEU A 184 6.98 18.79 -12.83
CA LEU A 184 8.18 18.04 -13.24
C LEU A 184 8.75 17.24 -12.07
N ASN A 185 8.82 17.85 -10.88
CA ASN A 185 9.25 17.18 -9.66
C ASN A 185 8.30 16.05 -9.28
N TYR A 186 6.99 16.32 -9.26
CA TYR A 186 5.98 15.29 -9.01
C TYR A 186 6.12 14.10 -9.96
N ARG A 187 6.30 14.36 -11.25
CA ARG A 187 6.48 13.32 -12.26
C ARG A 187 7.70 12.44 -11.98
N SER A 188 8.77 13.02 -11.44
CA SER A 188 10.02 12.32 -11.18
C SER A 188 9.96 11.48 -9.90
N TYR A 189 9.36 11.99 -8.81
CA TYR A 189 9.39 11.34 -7.50
C TYR A 189 8.13 11.55 -6.63
N GLY A 190 7.22 12.42 -7.02
CA GLY A 190 6.11 12.89 -6.16
C GLY A 190 4.95 11.93 -5.96
N THR A 191 5.00 10.68 -6.45
CA THR A 191 3.88 9.73 -6.30
C THR A 191 3.85 9.01 -4.94
N ARG A 192 4.89 9.19 -4.13
CA ARG A 192 5.05 8.59 -2.80
C ARG A 192 5.32 9.66 -1.75
N PRO A 193 4.65 9.65 -0.58
CA PRO A 193 4.82 10.68 0.45
C PRO A 193 6.22 10.74 1.08
N PHE A 194 7.03 9.69 0.94
CA PHE A 194 8.42 9.68 1.43
C PHE A 194 9.44 10.26 0.44
N TYR A 195 9.01 10.95 -0.62
CA TYR A 195 9.89 11.56 -1.62
C TYR A 195 10.87 12.59 -1.04
N GLN A 196 10.57 13.17 0.12
CA GLN A 196 11.44 14.13 0.81
C GLN A 196 12.59 13.47 1.59
N GLU A 197 12.60 12.14 1.71
CA GLU A 197 13.66 11.44 2.41
C GLU A 197 14.95 11.41 1.56
N LYS A 198 16.10 11.59 2.23
CA LYS A 198 17.40 11.73 1.56
C LYS A 198 17.75 10.59 0.60
N ASP A 199 17.31 9.38 0.91
CA ASP A 199 17.64 8.17 0.15
C ASP A 199 16.43 7.68 -0.68
N PHE A 200 15.61 8.60 -1.18
CA PHE A 200 14.36 8.26 -1.90
C PHE A 200 14.58 7.24 -3.01
N GLU A 201 15.57 7.44 -3.91
CA GLU A 201 15.81 6.54 -5.04
C GLU A 201 16.17 5.13 -4.58
N ALA A 202 17.08 5.01 -3.60
CA ALA A 202 17.47 3.73 -3.05
C ALA A 202 16.29 3.00 -2.40
N ARG A 203 15.46 3.72 -1.64
CA ARG A 203 14.24 3.17 -1.02
C ARG A 203 13.19 2.78 -2.05
N TYR A 204 13.04 3.60 -3.09
CA TYR A 204 12.10 3.31 -4.16
C TYR A 204 12.50 2.05 -4.95
N MET A 205 13.79 1.91 -5.25
CA MET A 205 14.32 0.69 -5.86
C MET A 205 14.15 -0.52 -4.96
N ALA A 206 14.40 -0.41 -3.66
CA ALA A 206 14.16 -1.51 -2.71
C ALA A 206 12.67 -1.93 -2.66
N ILE A 207 11.72 -1.00 -2.82
CA ILE A 207 10.30 -1.30 -2.94
C ILE A 207 10.02 -2.09 -4.22
N ILE A 208 10.60 -1.67 -5.36
CA ILE A 208 10.45 -2.39 -6.63
C ILE A 208 11.02 -3.80 -6.52
N ASP A 209 12.23 -3.94 -5.98
CA ASP A 209 12.87 -5.23 -5.77
C ASP A 209 12.03 -6.15 -4.88
N LYS A 210 11.45 -5.61 -3.80
CA LYS A 210 10.56 -6.38 -2.91
C LYS A 210 9.29 -6.82 -3.63
N ILE A 211 8.69 -5.98 -4.46
CA ILE A 211 7.51 -6.33 -5.26
C ILE A 211 7.85 -7.45 -6.26
N LEU A 212 8.97 -7.31 -6.97
CA LEU A 212 9.36 -8.27 -8.02
C LEU A 212 9.80 -9.62 -7.44
N ASN A 213 10.58 -9.60 -6.37
CA ASN A 213 11.23 -10.80 -5.85
C ASN A 213 10.44 -11.50 -4.73
N ASN A 214 9.54 -10.80 -4.05
CA ASN A 214 8.77 -11.35 -2.93
C ASN A 214 7.27 -11.37 -3.24
N ASP A 215 6.66 -10.22 -3.55
CA ASP A 215 5.20 -10.13 -3.66
C ASP A 215 4.69 -10.90 -4.89
N ILE A 216 5.29 -10.68 -6.07
CA ILE A 216 4.85 -11.35 -7.31
C ILE A 216 5.03 -12.87 -7.23
N PRO A 217 6.17 -13.43 -6.80
CA PRO A 217 6.32 -14.88 -6.63
C PRO A 217 5.35 -15.49 -5.63
N PHE A 218 5.07 -14.77 -4.54
CA PHE A 218 4.13 -15.22 -3.52
C PHE A 218 2.71 -15.37 -4.06
N PHE A 219 2.24 -14.38 -4.85
CA PHE A 219 0.87 -14.36 -5.37
C PHE A 219 0.67 -15.10 -6.69
N LEU A 220 1.72 -15.24 -7.48
CA LEU A 220 1.69 -15.84 -8.81
C LEU A 220 2.79 -16.88 -8.99
N PRO A 221 2.85 -17.91 -8.14
CA PRO A 221 3.92 -18.91 -8.19
C PRO A 221 3.98 -19.67 -9.52
N SER A 222 2.86 -19.81 -10.22
CA SER A 222 2.78 -20.48 -11.53
C SER A 222 3.42 -19.66 -12.66
N ILE A 223 3.41 -18.34 -12.55
CA ILE A 223 4.04 -17.46 -13.54
C ILE A 223 5.54 -17.38 -13.29
N TYR A 224 5.96 -17.36 -12.02
CA TYR A 224 7.37 -17.22 -11.66
C TYR A 224 8.19 -18.48 -11.97
N ARG A 225 7.62 -19.69 -11.81
CA ARG A 225 8.31 -20.95 -12.13
C ARG A 225 8.64 -21.13 -13.62
N LYS A 226 8.06 -20.33 -14.51
CA LYS A 226 8.25 -20.43 -15.98
C LYS A 226 9.20 -19.39 -16.56
N GLN A 227 9.75 -18.47 -15.75
CA GLN A 227 10.67 -17.44 -16.24
C GLN A 227 12.01 -17.53 -15.50
N PRO A 228 13.16 -17.59 -16.25
CA PRO A 228 14.46 -17.35 -15.64
C PRO A 228 14.46 -15.94 -15.02
N THR A 229 15.17 -15.80 -13.90
CA THR A 229 15.32 -14.60 -13.12
C THR A 229 15.49 -13.36 -14.01
N CYS A 230 14.49 -12.45 -14.02
CA CYS A 230 14.71 -11.12 -14.59
C CYS A 230 15.73 -10.41 -13.69
N ASP A 231 16.93 -10.26 -14.19
CA ASP A 231 18.01 -9.60 -13.48
C ASP A 231 17.66 -8.12 -13.28
N ALA A 232 17.60 -7.68 -12.03
CA ALA A 232 17.34 -6.29 -11.65
C ALA A 232 18.38 -5.31 -12.26
N SER A 233 19.49 -5.83 -12.78
CA SER A 233 20.53 -5.03 -13.46
C SER A 233 20.00 -4.31 -14.71
N HIS A 234 18.99 -4.85 -15.38
CA HIS A 234 18.41 -4.24 -16.59
C HIS A 234 17.67 -2.92 -16.30
N TYR A 235 17.19 -2.75 -15.05
CA TYR A 235 16.50 -1.52 -14.64
C TYR A 235 17.44 -0.38 -14.22
N ARG A 236 18.72 -0.69 -13.94
CA ARG A 236 19.72 0.32 -13.54
C ARG A 236 20.24 1.16 -14.69
N HIS A 237 20.20 0.65 -15.91
CA HIS A 237 20.74 1.37 -17.08
C HIS A 237 19.76 2.31 -17.78
N THR A 238 18.47 2.17 -17.53
CA THR A 238 17.44 3.03 -18.10
C THR A 238 16.89 4.06 -17.12
N GLY A 239 17.67 4.50 -16.15
CA GLY A 239 17.35 5.42 -15.05
C GLY A 239 16.53 6.66 -15.38
N LYS A 240 15.85 6.68 -16.51
CA LYS A 240 14.83 7.63 -16.90
C LYS A 240 13.50 6.91 -17.05
N LEU A 241 12.57 7.18 -16.12
CA LEU A 241 11.15 6.95 -16.30
C LEU A 241 10.65 5.51 -16.21
N LEU A 242 10.70 4.92 -15.04
CA LEU A 242 9.63 3.99 -14.68
C LEU A 242 8.68 4.69 -13.70
N ASN A 243 7.90 5.59 -14.25
CA ASN A 243 6.70 6.07 -13.60
C ASN A 243 5.80 4.87 -13.30
N THR A 244 5.21 4.85 -12.15
CA THR A 244 4.34 3.85 -11.54
C THR A 244 3.22 3.29 -12.43
N SER A 245 3.02 3.84 -13.61
CA SER A 245 2.14 3.28 -14.64
C SER A 245 2.66 1.96 -15.23
N CYS A 246 3.97 1.70 -15.20
CA CYS A 246 4.51 0.51 -15.87
C CYS A 246 4.29 -0.78 -15.05
N THR A 247 4.42 -0.73 -13.72
CA THR A 247 4.14 -1.91 -12.89
C THR A 247 2.65 -2.23 -12.80
N SER A 248 1.79 -1.22 -12.72
CA SER A 248 0.34 -1.42 -12.79
C SER A 248 -0.12 -1.76 -14.21
N HIS A 249 0.52 -1.24 -15.27
CA HIS A 249 0.20 -1.57 -16.66
C HIS A 249 0.63 -2.99 -17.06
N LEU A 250 1.80 -3.45 -16.62
CA LEU A 250 2.23 -4.84 -16.81
C LEU A 250 1.32 -5.84 -16.08
N LEU A 251 0.84 -5.47 -14.88
CA LEU A 251 -0.14 -6.27 -14.15
C LEU A 251 -1.52 -6.23 -14.81
N MET A 252 -1.96 -5.06 -15.30
CA MET A 252 -3.27 -4.87 -15.97
C MET A 252 -3.31 -5.51 -17.35
N LEU A 253 -2.25 -5.46 -18.17
CA LEU A 253 -2.20 -6.12 -19.48
C LEU A 253 -2.27 -7.64 -19.37
N ARG A 254 -1.82 -8.25 -18.27
CA ARG A 254 -1.93 -9.70 -18.04
C ARG A 254 -3.25 -10.15 -17.39
N LEU A 255 -3.92 -9.27 -16.65
CA LEU A 255 -5.20 -9.58 -16.01
C LEU A 255 -6.42 -9.28 -16.90
N GLY A 256 -6.26 -8.46 -17.95
CA GLY A 256 -7.36 -8.05 -18.85
C GLY A 256 -7.70 -9.03 -19.97
N ASN A 257 -6.86 -10.02 -20.25
CA ASN A 257 -7.07 -10.91 -21.40
C ASN A 257 -7.61 -12.29 -20.98
N ARG A 258 -8.89 -12.35 -20.60
CA ARG A 258 -9.66 -13.60 -20.50
C ARG A 258 -10.23 -14.09 -21.83
N SER A 259 -9.95 -13.45 -22.95
CA SER A 259 -10.26 -13.97 -24.28
C SER A 259 -9.01 -14.62 -24.88
N GLY A 260 -8.97 -15.93 -24.83
CA GLY A 260 -7.95 -16.88 -25.20
C GLY A 260 -7.18 -16.64 -26.50
N LYS A 261 -6.34 -15.62 -26.56
CA LYS A 261 -5.25 -15.53 -27.54
C LYS A 261 -3.95 -15.27 -26.80
N THR A 262 -3.15 -16.29 -26.77
CA THR A 262 -1.76 -16.34 -26.33
C THR A 262 -0.95 -15.22 -26.99
N LEU A 263 -0.65 -14.15 -26.25
CA LEU A 263 0.51 -13.31 -26.54
C LEU A 263 1.69 -13.94 -25.80
N SER A 264 2.21 -15.00 -26.41
CA SER A 264 3.45 -15.62 -25.98
C SER A 264 4.63 -14.81 -26.50
N THR A 265 5.59 -14.64 -25.60
CA THR A 265 7.01 -14.53 -25.94
C THR A 265 7.45 -13.40 -26.87
N THR A 266 7.73 -12.21 -26.30
CA THR A 266 8.79 -11.34 -26.88
C THR A 266 9.27 -10.29 -25.85
N LEU A 267 9.69 -10.70 -24.67
CA LEU A 267 10.30 -9.77 -23.70
C LEU A 267 11.58 -10.33 -23.05
N CYS A 268 12.13 -11.43 -23.57
CA CYS A 268 13.40 -11.99 -23.06
C CYS A 268 14.54 -12.05 -24.08
N ASP A 269 14.33 -11.69 -25.32
CA ASP A 269 15.42 -11.63 -26.30
C ASP A 269 15.75 -10.17 -26.64
N GLY A 270 16.62 -9.55 -25.87
CA GLY A 270 17.39 -8.32 -26.03
C GLY A 270 17.29 -7.47 -27.30
N LYS A 271 16.17 -7.48 -28.03
CA LYS A 271 15.93 -6.63 -29.20
C LYS A 271 14.53 -6.03 -29.14
N CYS A 272 14.45 -4.82 -28.58
CA CYS A 272 13.32 -3.92 -28.84
C CYS A 272 13.25 -3.63 -30.34
N ARG A 273 12.46 -4.36 -31.09
CA ARG A 273 12.00 -3.89 -32.40
C ARG A 273 10.72 -3.10 -32.22
N SER A 274 10.78 -1.85 -32.66
CA SER A 274 9.66 -0.92 -32.77
C SER A 274 8.48 -1.59 -33.48
N ILE A 275 7.35 -1.74 -32.82
CA ILE A 275 6.09 -2.03 -33.49
C ILE A 275 5.55 -0.69 -34.00
N ARG A 276 5.74 -0.45 -35.31
CA ARG A 276 4.89 0.44 -36.08
C ARG A 276 3.68 -0.38 -36.53
N LYS A 277 2.56 0.07 -36.17
CA LYS A 277 1.17 0.07 -36.61
C LYS A 277 0.24 -0.35 -35.50
#